data_eb898ee3692f27990a359689394d2806
#
_entry.id   eb898ee3692f27990a359689394d2806
#
_cell.length_a   1.000
_cell.length_b   1.000
_cell.length_c   1.000
_cell.angle_alpha   90.00
_cell.angle_beta   90.00
_cell.angle_gamma   90.00
#
_symmetry.space_group_name_H-M   'P 1'
#
loop_
_entity.id
_entity.type
_entity.pdbx_description
1 polymer ?
#
loop_
_entity_poly.entity_id
_entity_poly.type
_entity_poly.pdbx_seq_one_letter_code
_entity_poly.pdbx_strand_id
1 'polypeptide(L)'
;MKITAVSGYKAVGRNMTGVSIGKETIAIDNGIRLDTLQMYDKELESLKKRKLEDLVRMDVIPEVERLKGVTAQVISHGHLDHIGALPINKPRVPIISTHYTTEIGRKEYREGNFYSIDYNDEFKVSKEISVELVEITHSIPYSSLVVLHTPEGDVVYASDFRFDNHSLVARPDYKRLRELGRGNVKALIVESTRSQENGKTPSEAIVREKLKDVMEFIDSGLIIATTFSTHIERIQSILDEVEKTDRTPLILGRSLLRNIELAQRFGLLELPFNAKLLSTSKAITNSLREIKDRSDYFLLATGHQGEPDSVLSRLVNGVFPFKLHKGDSTLFCAGVIPTPLNRATRYVLETKLKSFGVNIFDDIHVSGHAAREDHRHLLKLLKPDHIIPCHGGIDMRSSYAVLAAEEGYEMNKKIHLLMNGNSIDV
;
A
#
# COMPACT_ATOMS: atom_id res chain seq x y z
N MET A 1 11.00 -22.74 16.28
CA MET A 1 11.01 -21.59 15.33
C MET A 1 10.94 -20.28 16.11
N LYS A 2 11.70 -19.23 15.71
CA LYS A 2 11.65 -17.95 16.42
C LYS A 2 11.14 -16.84 15.50
N ILE A 3 10.11 -16.11 15.93
CA ILE A 3 9.58 -14.95 15.22
C ILE A 3 9.99 -13.67 15.96
N THR A 4 10.62 -12.74 15.25
CA THR A 4 11.11 -11.46 15.78
C THR A 4 10.34 -10.30 15.18
N ALA A 5 9.63 -9.56 16.01
CA ALA A 5 8.92 -8.34 15.66
C ALA A 5 9.91 -7.17 15.58
N VAL A 6 10.53 -6.94 14.41
CA VAL A 6 11.51 -5.86 14.26
C VAL A 6 10.80 -4.51 14.31
N SER A 7 9.78 -4.33 13.47
CA SER A 7 8.98 -3.10 13.38
C SER A 7 7.61 -3.37 12.74
N GLY A 8 6.68 -2.39 12.80
CA GLY A 8 5.29 -2.58 12.38
C GLY A 8 4.37 -3.14 13.49
N TYR A 9 4.87 -3.34 14.71
CA TYR A 9 4.11 -3.90 15.83
C TYR A 9 3.73 -2.85 16.89
N LYS A 10 3.86 -1.57 16.56
CA LYS A 10 3.49 -0.45 17.44
C LYS A 10 2.64 0.60 16.73
N ALA A 11 2.73 0.65 15.43
CA ALA A 11 2.03 1.59 14.56
C ALA A 11 1.94 1.03 13.14
N VAL A 12 1.14 1.64 12.29
CA VAL A 12 1.08 1.37 10.85
C VAL A 12 2.39 1.80 10.18
N GLY A 13 2.89 0.99 9.24
CA GLY A 13 4.09 1.25 8.46
C GLY A 13 5.39 0.78 9.13
N ARG A 14 6.51 1.00 8.44
CA ARG A 14 7.84 0.54 8.85
C ARG A 14 7.88 -0.98 9.10
N ASN A 15 7.24 -1.72 8.19
CA ASN A 15 7.05 -3.15 8.41
C ASN A 15 8.37 -3.92 8.24
N MET A 16 8.68 -4.76 9.22
CA MET A 16 9.76 -5.76 9.14
C MET A 16 9.58 -6.83 10.21
N THR A 17 9.59 -8.08 9.78
CA THR A 17 9.53 -9.26 10.63
C THR A 17 10.66 -10.21 10.29
N GLY A 18 11.27 -10.84 11.29
CA GLY A 18 12.25 -11.89 11.09
C GLY A 18 11.68 -13.25 11.51
N VAL A 19 11.87 -14.26 10.68
CA VAL A 19 11.56 -15.68 11.00
C VAL A 19 12.84 -16.48 10.98
N SER A 20 13.24 -17.03 12.13
CA SER A 20 14.49 -17.75 12.29
C SER A 20 14.24 -19.26 12.51
N ILE A 21 14.93 -20.06 11.72
CA ILE A 21 14.97 -21.53 11.79
C ILE A 21 16.42 -21.93 11.98
N GLY A 22 16.74 -22.49 13.14
CA GLY A 22 18.12 -22.79 13.49
C GLY A 22 19.00 -21.53 13.45
N LYS A 23 19.95 -21.48 12.49
CA LYS A 23 20.88 -20.35 12.32
C LYS A 23 20.49 -19.42 11.16
N GLU A 24 19.48 -19.76 10.39
CA GLU A 24 19.02 -19.00 9.21
C GLU A 24 17.82 -18.12 9.60
N THR A 25 17.80 -16.92 9.08
CA THR A 25 16.71 -15.97 9.29
C THR A 25 16.22 -15.43 7.95
N ILE A 26 14.92 -15.49 7.73
CA ILE A 26 14.27 -14.79 6.63
C ILE A 26 13.72 -13.48 7.17
N ALA A 27 14.15 -12.37 6.58
CA ALA A 27 13.56 -11.06 6.85
C ALA A 27 12.39 -10.84 5.87
N ILE A 28 11.23 -10.41 6.38
CA ILE A 28 10.04 -10.11 5.59
C ILE A 28 9.73 -8.63 5.72
N ASP A 29 9.60 -7.95 4.59
CA ASP A 29 9.45 -6.52 4.40
C ASP A 29 10.60 -5.68 4.97
N ASN A 30 10.74 -4.45 4.46
CA ASN A 30 11.76 -3.49 4.87
C ASN A 30 11.23 -2.07 4.55
N GLY A 31 10.23 -1.67 5.32
CA GLY A 31 9.43 -0.49 5.05
C GLY A 31 9.89 0.77 5.77
N ILE A 32 9.34 1.91 5.36
CA ILE A 32 9.49 3.19 6.06
C ILE A 32 8.19 3.59 6.76
N ARG A 33 8.29 4.50 7.71
CA ARG A 33 7.13 5.12 8.36
C ARG A 33 6.87 6.50 7.77
N LEU A 34 5.81 6.59 6.95
CA LEU A 34 5.53 7.77 6.12
C LEU A 34 5.11 9.01 6.92
N ASP A 35 4.31 8.86 7.96
CA ASP A 35 3.87 9.98 8.81
C ASP A 35 5.05 10.62 9.54
N THR A 36 5.96 9.82 10.06
CA THR A 36 7.18 10.30 10.70
C THR A 36 8.11 10.96 9.68
N LEU A 37 8.22 10.39 8.47
CA LEU A 37 8.99 11.00 7.39
C LEU A 37 8.49 12.42 7.09
N GLN A 38 7.17 12.60 6.93
CA GLN A 38 6.56 13.90 6.63
C GLN A 38 6.80 14.96 7.72
N MET A 39 6.99 14.54 8.98
CA MET A 39 7.29 15.43 10.08
C MET A 39 8.74 16.00 10.03
N TYR A 40 9.68 15.20 9.55
CA TYR A 40 11.12 15.53 9.62
C TYR A 40 11.74 15.88 8.29
N ASP A 41 11.22 15.35 7.20
CA ASP A 41 11.74 15.54 5.84
C ASP A 41 10.64 15.52 4.79
N LYS A 42 10.83 16.32 3.75
CA LYS A 42 9.84 16.42 2.66
C LYS A 42 10.05 15.39 1.56
N GLU A 43 11.24 14.77 1.47
CA GLU A 43 11.58 13.87 0.37
C GLU A 43 12.35 12.63 0.85
N LEU A 44 12.02 11.47 0.28
CA LEU A 44 12.70 10.20 0.53
C LEU A 44 14.21 10.26 0.24
N GLU A 45 14.62 11.06 -0.76
CA GLU A 45 16.02 11.25 -1.13
C GLU A 45 16.86 11.92 -0.01
N SER A 46 16.24 12.74 0.82
CA SER A 46 16.92 13.38 1.95
C SER A 46 17.29 12.37 3.03
N LEU A 47 16.53 11.28 3.18
CA LEU A 47 16.82 10.22 4.14
C LEU A 47 18.14 9.50 3.83
N LYS A 48 18.48 9.32 2.55
CA LYS A 48 19.72 8.66 2.12
C LYS A 48 20.98 9.40 2.59
N LYS A 49 20.85 10.68 2.98
CA LYS A 49 21.95 11.52 3.48
C LYS A 49 22.10 11.51 5.01
N ARG A 50 21.12 10.98 5.73
CA ARG A 50 21.13 10.90 7.21
C ARG A 50 21.86 9.63 7.68
N LYS A 51 22.37 9.67 8.91
CA LYS A 51 22.94 8.47 9.54
C LYS A 51 21.84 7.46 9.85
N LEU A 52 22.15 6.18 9.66
CA LEU A 52 21.21 5.07 9.88
C LEU A 52 20.64 5.09 11.30
N GLU A 53 21.51 5.30 12.29
CA GLU A 53 21.15 5.38 13.71
C GLU A 53 20.11 6.47 14.01
N ASP A 54 20.23 7.63 13.35
CA ASP A 54 19.26 8.72 13.52
C ASP A 54 17.90 8.35 12.95
N LEU A 55 17.87 7.71 11.78
CA LEU A 55 16.62 7.26 11.14
C LEU A 55 15.91 6.18 11.96
N VAL A 56 16.67 5.29 12.60
CA VAL A 56 16.13 4.29 13.54
C VAL A 56 15.56 4.97 14.78
N ARG A 57 16.30 5.92 15.40
CA ARG A 57 15.82 6.69 16.57
C ARG A 57 14.59 7.53 16.27
N MET A 58 14.50 8.07 15.08
CA MET A 58 13.36 8.84 14.59
C MET A 58 12.16 7.95 14.24
N ASP A 59 12.28 6.65 14.41
CA ASP A 59 11.23 5.67 14.10
C ASP A 59 10.83 5.63 12.61
N VAL A 60 11.76 6.01 11.69
CA VAL A 60 11.53 6.07 10.23
C VAL A 60 11.78 4.73 9.55
N ILE A 61 12.88 4.03 9.90
CA ILE A 61 13.28 2.76 9.29
C ILE A 61 13.41 1.63 10.33
N PRO A 62 13.34 0.34 9.92
CA PRO A 62 13.57 -0.80 10.79
C PRO A 62 14.99 -0.84 11.35
N GLU A 63 15.14 -1.33 12.60
CA GLU A 63 16.42 -1.64 13.24
C GLU A 63 16.87 -3.05 12.83
N VAL A 64 17.48 -3.15 11.65
CA VAL A 64 17.83 -4.45 11.02
C VAL A 64 18.84 -5.27 11.81
N GLU A 65 19.66 -4.63 12.64
CA GLU A 65 20.67 -5.27 13.51
C GLU A 65 20.06 -6.22 14.56
N ARG A 66 18.75 -6.12 14.78
CA ARG A 66 18.00 -7.07 15.63
C ARG A 66 17.95 -8.48 15.05
N LEU A 67 18.08 -8.59 13.72
CA LEU A 67 18.12 -9.87 13.05
C LEU A 67 19.57 -10.37 12.89
N LYS A 68 19.79 -11.64 13.22
CA LYS A 68 21.07 -12.32 13.03
C LYS A 68 20.89 -13.43 12.00
N GLY A 69 21.95 -13.71 11.23
CA GLY A 69 21.92 -14.81 10.26
C GLY A 69 20.89 -14.65 9.15
N VAL A 70 20.65 -13.41 8.69
CA VAL A 70 19.72 -13.16 7.58
C VAL A 70 20.29 -13.78 6.31
N THR A 71 19.55 -14.70 5.69
CA THR A 71 19.91 -15.42 4.47
C THR A 71 19.10 -14.98 3.26
N ALA A 72 17.91 -14.41 3.46
CA ALA A 72 17.10 -13.80 2.42
C ALA A 72 16.21 -12.68 2.98
N GLN A 73 15.84 -11.76 2.09
CA GLN A 73 14.84 -10.72 2.29
C GLN A 73 13.65 -11.01 1.39
N VAL A 74 12.44 -11.06 1.92
CA VAL A 74 11.21 -11.21 1.11
C VAL A 74 10.42 -9.91 1.19
N ILE A 75 9.87 -9.45 0.06
CA ILE A 75 9.02 -8.27 0.01
C ILE A 75 7.62 -8.67 -0.45
N SER A 76 6.63 -8.40 0.38
CA SER A 76 5.24 -8.77 0.15
C SER A 76 4.59 -7.99 -0.99
N HIS A 77 4.85 -6.68 -1.07
CA HIS A 77 4.33 -5.80 -2.13
C HIS A 77 5.11 -4.47 -2.20
N GLY A 78 4.76 -3.63 -3.18
CA GLY A 78 5.55 -2.45 -3.55
C GLY A 78 5.22 -1.13 -2.82
N HIS A 79 4.45 -1.11 -1.74
CA HIS A 79 4.21 0.11 -0.97
C HIS A 79 5.44 0.49 -0.12
N LEU A 80 5.64 1.79 0.07
CA LEU A 80 6.84 2.32 0.74
C LEU A 80 6.99 1.86 2.19
N ASP A 81 5.92 1.60 2.87
CA ASP A 81 5.94 1.09 4.24
C ASP A 81 6.27 -0.42 4.35
N HIS A 82 6.49 -1.07 3.19
CA HIS A 82 6.98 -2.46 3.05
C HIS A 82 8.32 -2.58 2.31
N ILE A 83 8.64 -1.65 1.39
CA ILE A 83 9.84 -1.73 0.56
C ILE A 83 10.78 -0.52 0.70
N GLY A 84 10.28 0.59 1.25
CA GLY A 84 10.92 1.90 1.16
C GLY A 84 12.26 2.06 1.88
N ALA A 85 12.59 1.20 2.84
CA ALA A 85 13.88 1.25 3.52
C ALA A 85 14.99 0.40 2.83
N LEU A 86 14.69 -0.34 1.76
CA LEU A 86 15.71 -1.11 1.02
C LEU A 86 16.91 -0.26 0.57
N PRO A 87 16.73 0.94 -0.04
CA PRO A 87 17.87 1.76 -0.48
C PRO A 87 18.69 2.35 0.67
N ILE A 88 18.16 2.30 1.90
CA ILE A 88 18.81 2.81 3.12
C ILE A 88 19.52 1.67 3.84
N ASN A 89 18.82 0.58 4.13
CA ASN A 89 19.33 -0.59 4.85
C ASN A 89 20.24 -1.48 4.00
N LYS A 90 20.12 -1.44 2.67
CA LYS A 90 20.96 -2.09 1.67
C LYS A 90 21.29 -3.56 1.97
N PRO A 91 20.26 -4.43 2.08
CA PRO A 91 20.48 -5.85 2.34
C PRO A 91 21.34 -6.46 1.23
N ARG A 92 22.36 -7.26 1.61
CA ARG A 92 23.28 -7.92 0.67
C ARG A 92 22.92 -9.40 0.40
N VAL A 93 21.71 -9.79 0.80
CA VAL A 93 21.15 -11.13 0.59
C VAL A 93 20.19 -11.13 -0.61
N PRO A 94 19.78 -12.30 -1.13
CA PRO A 94 18.70 -12.37 -2.12
C PRO A 94 17.46 -11.63 -1.64
N ILE A 95 16.87 -10.81 -2.52
CA ILE A 95 15.61 -10.08 -2.28
C ILE A 95 14.57 -10.72 -3.20
N ILE A 96 13.57 -11.37 -2.60
CA ILE A 96 12.57 -12.17 -3.29
C ILE A 96 11.24 -11.44 -3.26
N SER A 97 10.57 -11.31 -4.39
CA SER A 97 9.24 -10.70 -4.50
C SER A 97 8.55 -11.09 -5.81
N THR A 98 7.33 -10.62 -6.02
CA THR A 98 6.63 -10.71 -7.30
C THR A 98 7.29 -9.83 -8.36
N HIS A 99 7.03 -10.09 -9.64
CA HIS A 99 7.64 -9.36 -10.77
C HIS A 99 7.44 -7.84 -10.69
N TYR A 100 6.22 -7.39 -10.42
CA TYR A 100 5.89 -5.96 -10.32
C TYR A 100 6.59 -5.28 -9.14
N THR A 101 6.59 -5.93 -7.98
CA THR A 101 7.28 -5.47 -6.77
C THR A 101 8.79 -5.41 -6.98
N THR A 102 9.37 -6.42 -7.66
CA THR A 102 10.79 -6.44 -8.04
C THR A 102 11.17 -5.22 -8.90
N GLU A 103 10.35 -4.85 -9.88
CA GLU A 103 10.62 -3.67 -10.71
C GLU A 103 10.57 -2.36 -9.91
N ILE A 104 9.66 -2.25 -8.94
CA ILE A 104 9.65 -1.11 -8.00
C ILE A 104 10.95 -1.10 -7.18
N GLY A 105 11.31 -2.25 -6.60
CA GLY A 105 12.51 -2.39 -5.78
C GLY A 105 13.80 -2.04 -6.53
N ARG A 106 13.96 -2.53 -7.76
CA ARG A 106 15.13 -2.24 -8.61
C ARG A 106 15.29 -0.77 -8.95
N LYS A 107 14.18 -0.03 -9.07
CA LYS A 107 14.22 1.43 -9.28
C LYS A 107 14.74 2.17 -8.06
N GLU A 108 14.37 1.74 -6.87
CA GLU A 108 14.73 2.39 -5.61
C GLU A 108 16.12 1.93 -5.10
N TYR A 109 16.47 0.66 -5.32
CA TYR A 109 17.74 0.05 -4.88
C TYR A 109 18.36 -0.79 -6.00
N ARG A 110 19.07 -0.14 -6.93
CA ARG A 110 19.65 -0.75 -8.15
C ARG A 110 20.70 -1.84 -7.87
N GLU A 111 21.41 -1.73 -6.75
CA GLU A 111 22.47 -2.67 -6.36
C GLU A 111 21.93 -3.93 -5.68
N GLY A 112 20.63 -3.99 -5.43
CA GLY A 112 19.96 -5.11 -4.76
C GLY A 112 19.96 -6.38 -5.61
N ASN A 113 20.15 -7.52 -4.95
CA ASN A 113 20.14 -8.84 -5.60
C ASN A 113 18.70 -9.37 -5.68
N PHE A 114 17.91 -8.87 -6.63
CA PHE A 114 16.47 -9.16 -6.76
C PHE A 114 16.19 -10.42 -7.59
N TYR A 115 15.33 -11.26 -7.03
CA TYR A 115 14.72 -12.43 -7.66
C TYR A 115 13.21 -12.26 -7.68
N SER A 116 12.61 -12.35 -8.85
CA SER A 116 11.15 -12.39 -8.99
C SER A 116 10.70 -13.84 -9.18
N ILE A 117 9.58 -14.19 -8.53
CA ILE A 117 8.92 -15.49 -8.67
C ILE A 117 7.46 -15.31 -9.02
N ASP A 118 6.88 -16.28 -9.71
CA ASP A 118 5.46 -16.35 -9.98
C ASP A 118 4.68 -16.76 -8.73
N TYR A 119 3.41 -16.48 -8.71
CA TYR A 119 2.55 -16.94 -7.62
C TYR A 119 2.51 -18.47 -7.56
N ASN A 120 2.55 -18.99 -6.33
CA ASN A 120 2.55 -20.42 -6.01
C ASN A 120 3.82 -21.18 -6.44
N ASP A 121 4.81 -20.49 -6.99
CA ASP A 121 6.14 -21.06 -7.20
C ASP A 121 6.98 -20.97 -5.92
N GLU A 122 7.85 -21.95 -5.71
CA GLU A 122 8.76 -21.98 -4.57
C GLU A 122 10.17 -21.53 -4.93
N PHE A 123 10.68 -20.54 -4.18
CA PHE A 123 12.09 -20.16 -4.21
C PHE A 123 12.84 -20.83 -3.05
N LYS A 124 13.76 -21.73 -3.34
CA LYS A 124 14.59 -22.40 -2.33
C LYS A 124 15.67 -21.45 -1.81
N VAL A 125 15.54 -21.01 -0.56
CA VAL A 125 16.56 -20.22 0.13
C VAL A 125 17.69 -21.13 0.63
N SER A 126 17.32 -22.27 1.18
CA SER A 126 18.24 -23.29 1.71
C SER A 126 17.68 -24.71 1.50
N LYS A 127 18.28 -25.69 2.16
CA LYS A 127 17.74 -27.06 2.17
C LYS A 127 16.44 -27.19 2.98
N GLU A 128 16.26 -26.31 3.95
CA GLU A 128 15.19 -26.39 4.93
C GLU A 128 14.11 -25.33 4.76
N ILE A 129 14.43 -24.22 4.03
CA ILE A 129 13.52 -23.08 3.89
C ILE A 129 13.27 -22.78 2.43
N SER A 130 12.02 -22.75 2.02
CA SER A 130 11.57 -22.17 0.76
C SER A 130 10.54 -21.07 0.97
N VAL A 131 10.46 -20.16 0.01
CA VAL A 131 9.54 -19.01 -0.02
C VAL A 131 8.55 -19.22 -1.15
N GLU A 132 7.27 -19.07 -0.87
CA GLU A 132 6.19 -19.02 -1.84
C GLU A 132 5.44 -17.71 -1.68
N LEU A 133 4.95 -17.16 -2.80
CA LEU A 133 4.09 -15.97 -2.84
C LEU A 133 2.70 -16.36 -3.30
N VAL A 134 1.68 -16.10 -2.48
CA VAL A 134 0.28 -16.44 -2.79
C VAL A 134 -0.48 -15.16 -3.16
N GLU A 135 -1.18 -15.20 -4.29
CA GLU A 135 -1.91 -14.03 -4.80
C GLU A 135 -3.03 -13.59 -3.85
N ILE A 136 -3.06 -12.30 -3.58
CA ILE A 136 -4.10 -11.63 -2.80
C ILE A 136 -4.41 -10.25 -3.39
N THR A 137 -5.60 -9.72 -3.16
CA THR A 137 -5.95 -8.37 -3.58
C THR A 137 -5.52 -7.33 -2.56
N HIS A 138 -4.99 -6.23 -3.05
CA HIS A 138 -4.69 -5.00 -2.31
C HIS A 138 -4.79 -3.80 -3.25
N SER A 139 -4.46 -2.59 -2.79
CA SER A 139 -4.52 -1.37 -3.61
C SER A 139 -3.39 -1.23 -4.64
N ILE A 140 -2.32 -2.01 -4.54
CA ILE A 140 -1.24 -2.09 -5.53
C ILE A 140 -1.24 -3.47 -6.20
N PRO A 141 -1.01 -3.58 -7.51
CA PRO A 141 -0.94 -4.86 -8.20
C PRO A 141 0.21 -5.75 -7.67
N TYR A 142 0.06 -7.05 -7.91
CA TYR A 142 1.06 -8.05 -7.54
C TYR A 142 1.37 -8.11 -6.04
N SER A 143 0.39 -7.80 -5.19
CA SER A 143 0.46 -8.03 -3.75
C SER A 143 0.38 -9.52 -3.43
N SER A 144 1.11 -9.96 -2.42
CA SER A 144 1.16 -11.36 -2.02
C SER A 144 1.13 -11.58 -0.52
N LEU A 145 0.54 -12.68 -0.10
CA LEU A 145 0.88 -13.28 1.17
C LEU A 145 2.21 -14.03 1.00
N VAL A 146 3.11 -13.89 1.97
CA VAL A 146 4.38 -14.60 1.97
C VAL A 146 4.23 -15.88 2.78
N VAL A 147 4.56 -17.02 2.18
CA VAL A 147 4.59 -18.32 2.87
C VAL A 147 6.02 -18.79 2.97
N LEU A 148 6.47 -19.09 4.18
CA LEU A 148 7.75 -19.75 4.42
C LEU A 148 7.47 -21.20 4.76
N HIS A 149 7.87 -22.11 3.89
CA HIS A 149 7.83 -23.56 4.14
C HIS A 149 9.07 -23.94 4.93
N THR A 150 8.86 -24.58 6.08
CA THR A 150 9.92 -24.96 7.01
C THR A 150 9.70 -26.36 7.57
N PRO A 151 10.73 -27.04 8.12
CA PRO A 151 10.56 -28.35 8.78
C PRO A 151 9.63 -28.31 10.00
N GLU A 152 9.44 -27.14 10.61
CA GLU A 152 8.58 -26.98 11.80
C GLU A 152 7.12 -26.63 11.45
N GLY A 153 6.82 -26.45 10.15
CA GLY A 153 5.54 -26.03 9.61
C GLY A 153 5.62 -24.72 8.84
N ASP A 154 4.52 -24.32 8.22
CA ASP A 154 4.44 -23.13 7.40
C ASP A 154 4.26 -21.87 8.24
N VAL A 155 4.96 -20.80 7.89
CA VAL A 155 4.69 -19.45 8.40
C VAL A 155 4.05 -18.63 7.30
N VAL A 156 2.83 -18.14 7.55
CA VAL A 156 2.15 -17.24 6.64
C VAL A 156 2.25 -15.80 7.16
N TYR A 157 2.86 -14.92 6.37
CA TYR A 157 2.84 -13.49 6.62
C TYR A 157 1.78 -12.86 5.71
N ALA A 158 0.63 -12.58 6.30
CA ALA A 158 -0.47 -11.88 5.66
C ALA A 158 -0.28 -10.37 5.88
N SER A 159 0.45 -9.78 4.93
CA SER A 159 0.65 -8.35 4.82
C SER A 159 -0.67 -7.65 4.50
N ASP A 160 -0.62 -6.52 3.85
CA ASP A 160 -1.81 -5.76 3.46
C ASP A 160 -2.65 -6.55 2.47
N PHE A 161 -3.90 -6.80 2.81
CA PHE A 161 -4.79 -7.59 1.96
C PHE A 161 -6.26 -7.21 2.11
N ARG A 162 -7.05 -7.63 1.14
CA ARG A 162 -8.52 -7.74 1.20
C ARG A 162 -8.98 -8.91 0.34
N PHE A 163 -10.23 -9.31 0.50
CA PHE A 163 -10.85 -10.33 -0.35
C PHE A 163 -11.80 -9.66 -1.36
N ASP A 164 -11.27 -9.22 -2.49
CA ASP A 164 -12.04 -8.61 -3.57
C ASP A 164 -12.12 -9.53 -4.80
N ASN A 165 -13.29 -10.12 -5.03
CA ASN A 165 -13.53 -11.02 -6.15
C ASN A 165 -13.82 -10.29 -7.47
N HIS A 166 -13.97 -8.97 -7.44
CA HIS A 166 -14.31 -8.14 -8.59
C HIS A 166 -13.20 -7.15 -8.97
N SER A 167 -12.00 -7.32 -8.39
CA SER A 167 -10.83 -6.56 -8.80
C SER A 167 -10.48 -6.87 -10.26
N LEU A 168 -10.03 -5.85 -10.99
CA LEU A 168 -9.61 -5.97 -12.39
C LEU A 168 -8.17 -6.45 -12.54
N VAL A 169 -7.35 -6.33 -11.48
CA VAL A 169 -5.89 -6.53 -11.54
C VAL A 169 -5.37 -7.71 -10.73
N ALA A 170 -6.18 -8.31 -9.86
CA ALA A 170 -5.78 -9.43 -9.01
C ALA A 170 -6.98 -10.27 -8.56
N ARG A 171 -6.74 -11.50 -8.13
CA ARG A 171 -7.75 -12.40 -7.56
C ARG A 171 -7.20 -13.08 -6.30
N PRO A 172 -7.96 -13.14 -5.18
CA PRO A 172 -7.54 -13.92 -4.03
C PRO A 172 -7.46 -15.41 -4.39
N ASP A 173 -6.32 -16.06 -4.16
CA ASP A 173 -6.20 -17.50 -4.41
C ASP A 173 -6.78 -18.33 -3.25
N TYR A 174 -8.10 -18.40 -3.19
CA TYR A 174 -8.80 -19.19 -2.17
C TYR A 174 -8.47 -20.68 -2.22
N LYS A 175 -8.07 -21.21 -3.40
CA LYS A 175 -7.71 -22.61 -3.53
C LYS A 175 -6.42 -22.87 -2.76
N ARG A 176 -5.40 -22.07 -3.03
CA ARG A 176 -4.11 -22.20 -2.36
C ARG A 176 -4.21 -21.95 -0.85
N LEU A 177 -4.98 -20.94 -0.43
CA LEU A 177 -5.22 -20.68 1.00
C LEU A 177 -5.87 -21.86 1.73
N ARG A 178 -6.84 -22.57 1.08
CA ARG A 178 -7.43 -23.77 1.68
C ARG A 178 -6.47 -24.95 1.69
N GLU A 179 -5.60 -25.08 0.72
CA GLU A 179 -4.56 -26.11 0.68
C GLU A 179 -3.56 -25.91 1.84
N LEU A 180 -3.07 -24.68 2.05
CA LEU A 180 -2.23 -24.32 3.19
C LEU A 180 -2.91 -24.65 4.52
N GLY A 181 -4.18 -24.29 4.68
CA GLY A 181 -4.92 -24.56 5.92
C GLY A 181 -5.31 -26.02 6.17
N ARG A 182 -5.08 -26.93 5.19
CA ARG A 182 -5.14 -28.38 5.37
C ARG A 182 -3.78 -28.96 5.78
N GLY A 183 -2.72 -28.20 5.60
CA GLY A 183 -1.36 -28.52 6.04
C GLY A 183 -1.13 -28.16 7.50
N ASN A 184 0.09 -27.77 7.80
CA ASN A 184 0.53 -27.35 9.13
C ASN A 184 0.95 -25.86 9.10
N VAL A 185 -0.01 -24.94 9.23
CA VAL A 185 0.29 -23.51 9.39
C VAL A 185 0.69 -23.24 10.84
N LYS A 186 1.99 -23.25 11.08
CA LYS A 186 2.58 -23.05 12.41
C LYS A 186 2.29 -21.66 12.95
N ALA A 187 2.43 -20.62 12.13
CA ALA A 187 2.17 -19.24 12.56
C ALA A 187 1.55 -18.40 11.44
N LEU A 188 0.60 -17.55 11.82
CA LEU A 188 0.06 -16.48 10.99
C LEU A 188 0.49 -15.13 11.59
N ILE A 189 1.30 -14.39 10.85
CA ILE A 189 1.65 -12.99 11.13
C ILE A 189 0.75 -12.15 10.22
N VAL A 190 -0.06 -11.25 10.77
CA VAL A 190 -1.16 -10.65 10.01
C VAL A 190 -1.36 -9.18 10.32
N GLU A 191 -1.67 -8.40 9.28
CA GLU A 191 -2.06 -7.00 9.44
C GLU A 191 -3.30 -6.84 10.33
N SER A 192 -3.47 -5.66 10.91
CA SER A 192 -4.61 -5.37 11.80
C SER A 192 -5.24 -4.00 11.60
N THR A 193 -4.87 -3.30 10.53
CA THR A 193 -5.22 -1.87 10.29
C THR A 193 -6.71 -1.56 10.42
N ARG A 194 -7.59 -2.47 9.99
CA ARG A 194 -9.05 -2.30 10.05
C ARG A 194 -9.78 -3.41 10.81
N SER A 195 -9.09 -4.11 11.67
CA SER A 195 -9.68 -5.18 12.50
C SER A 195 -10.80 -4.71 13.43
N GLN A 196 -10.89 -3.40 13.69
CA GLN A 196 -11.97 -2.75 14.47
C GLN A 196 -13.24 -2.52 13.65
N GLU A 197 -13.15 -2.50 12.32
CA GLU A 197 -14.26 -2.18 11.45
C GLU A 197 -15.11 -3.42 11.18
N ASN A 198 -16.39 -3.34 11.51
CA ASN A 198 -17.34 -4.44 11.30
C ASN A 198 -17.57 -4.73 9.81
N GLY A 199 -17.91 -5.98 9.52
CA GLY A 199 -18.23 -6.42 8.17
C GLY A 199 -16.99 -6.74 7.34
N LYS A 200 -17.17 -6.80 6.03
CA LYS A 200 -16.14 -7.03 5.01
C LYS A 200 -15.76 -5.72 4.34
N THR A 201 -14.55 -5.63 3.86
CA THR A 201 -14.15 -4.54 2.98
C THR A 201 -14.94 -4.61 1.67
N PRO A 202 -15.61 -3.52 1.27
CA PRO A 202 -16.34 -3.49 0.01
C PRO A 202 -15.41 -3.68 -1.19
N SER A 203 -15.98 -4.17 -2.30
CA SER A 203 -15.26 -4.34 -3.55
C SER A 203 -14.95 -3.03 -4.25
N GLU A 204 -13.87 -2.98 -5.04
CA GLU A 204 -13.55 -1.89 -5.96
C GLU A 204 -14.66 -1.64 -7.00
N ALA A 205 -15.49 -2.63 -7.28
CA ALA A 205 -16.67 -2.47 -8.14
C ALA A 205 -17.62 -1.35 -7.64
N ILE A 206 -17.74 -1.16 -6.31
CA ILE A 206 -18.56 -0.08 -5.74
C ILE A 206 -17.98 1.30 -6.08
N VAL A 207 -16.66 1.41 -6.14
CA VAL A 207 -16.01 2.66 -6.54
C VAL A 207 -16.26 2.97 -8.00
N ARG A 208 -16.25 1.97 -8.87
CA ARG A 208 -16.58 2.14 -10.30
C ARG A 208 -18.00 2.68 -10.48
N GLU A 209 -18.98 2.13 -9.75
CA GLU A 209 -20.36 2.66 -9.80
C GLU A 209 -20.44 4.09 -9.26
N LYS A 210 -19.80 4.38 -8.11
CA LYS A 210 -19.78 5.74 -7.55
C LYS A 210 -19.10 6.74 -8.50
N LEU A 211 -18.01 6.36 -9.17
CA LEU A 211 -17.33 7.20 -10.18
C LEU A 211 -18.27 7.52 -11.32
N LYS A 212 -18.96 6.52 -11.85
CA LYS A 212 -19.96 6.69 -12.91
C LYS A 212 -21.04 7.69 -12.48
N ASP A 213 -21.68 7.47 -11.33
CA ASP A 213 -22.75 8.34 -10.83
C ASP A 213 -22.29 9.80 -10.67
N VAL A 214 -21.06 10.01 -10.13
CA VAL A 214 -20.51 11.35 -9.93
C VAL A 214 -20.13 11.99 -11.27
N MET A 215 -19.56 11.24 -12.21
CA MET A 215 -19.20 11.76 -13.53
C MET A 215 -20.45 12.14 -14.34
N GLU A 216 -21.53 11.35 -14.26
CA GLU A 216 -22.83 11.66 -14.88
C GLU A 216 -23.52 12.89 -14.22
N PHE A 217 -23.26 13.15 -12.94
CA PHE A 217 -23.82 14.29 -12.22
C PHE A 217 -23.14 15.64 -12.57
N ILE A 218 -21.87 15.61 -13.01
CA ILE A 218 -21.10 16.84 -13.25
C ILE A 218 -21.25 17.28 -14.72
N ASP A 219 -22.14 18.23 -14.95
CA ASP A 219 -22.45 18.72 -16.31
C ASP A 219 -21.34 19.64 -16.88
N SER A 220 -20.63 20.41 -16.04
CA SER A 220 -19.73 21.47 -16.50
C SER A 220 -18.58 21.74 -15.53
N GLY A 221 -17.63 22.57 -15.93
CA GLY A 221 -16.47 22.95 -15.15
C GLY A 221 -15.33 21.90 -15.22
N LEU A 222 -14.22 22.24 -14.62
CA LEU A 222 -13.06 21.36 -14.53
C LEU A 222 -13.29 20.27 -13.47
N ILE A 223 -12.96 19.04 -13.83
CA ILE A 223 -12.97 17.93 -12.88
C ILE A 223 -11.52 17.60 -12.50
N ILE A 224 -11.26 17.46 -11.21
CA ILE A 224 -9.96 17.07 -10.65
C ILE A 224 -10.16 15.82 -9.82
N ALA A 225 -9.64 14.67 -10.24
CA ALA A 225 -9.59 13.47 -9.41
C ALA A 225 -8.23 13.32 -8.73
N THR A 226 -8.25 12.79 -7.52
CA THR A 226 -7.02 12.51 -6.77
C THR A 226 -7.08 11.16 -6.08
N THR A 227 -5.99 10.41 -6.19
CA THR A 227 -5.85 9.06 -5.62
C THR A 227 -4.38 8.75 -5.29
N PHE A 228 -4.12 7.60 -4.67
CA PHE A 228 -2.76 7.07 -4.54
C PHE A 228 -2.17 6.75 -5.90
N SER A 229 -0.95 7.19 -6.16
CA SER A 229 -0.27 6.94 -7.45
C SER A 229 0.04 5.46 -7.72
N THR A 230 -0.03 4.62 -6.70
CA THR A 230 0.18 3.18 -6.77
C THR A 230 -1.10 2.38 -6.96
N HIS A 231 -2.27 3.00 -6.81
CA HIS A 231 -3.56 2.32 -6.93
C HIS A 231 -3.99 2.22 -8.39
N ILE A 232 -3.34 1.32 -9.12
CA ILE A 232 -3.47 1.18 -10.58
C ILE A 232 -4.91 0.89 -11.01
N GLU A 233 -5.60 -0.03 -10.33
CA GLU A 233 -7.00 -0.33 -10.62
C GLU A 233 -7.90 0.91 -10.50
N ARG A 234 -7.70 1.74 -9.46
CA ARG A 234 -8.45 2.98 -9.25
C ARG A 234 -8.15 4.01 -10.35
N ILE A 235 -6.88 4.11 -10.74
CA ILE A 235 -6.46 4.99 -11.85
C ILE A 235 -7.14 4.54 -13.14
N GLN A 236 -7.15 3.23 -13.46
CA GLN A 236 -7.85 2.71 -14.62
C GLN A 236 -9.35 3.02 -14.56
N SER A 237 -10.01 2.75 -13.43
CA SER A 237 -11.45 3.04 -13.27
C SER A 237 -11.79 4.52 -13.46
N ILE A 238 -10.93 5.43 -13.01
CA ILE A 238 -11.09 6.87 -13.26
C ILE A 238 -10.96 7.17 -14.75
N LEU A 239 -9.94 6.64 -15.42
CA LEU A 239 -9.69 6.89 -16.83
C LEU A 239 -10.78 6.30 -17.73
N ASP A 240 -11.31 5.11 -17.40
CA ASP A 240 -12.44 4.48 -18.09
C ASP A 240 -13.70 5.35 -18.06
N GLU A 241 -13.97 6.04 -16.95
CA GLU A 241 -15.10 6.97 -16.87
C GLU A 241 -14.83 8.27 -17.62
N VAL A 242 -13.58 8.75 -17.62
CA VAL A 242 -13.20 9.94 -18.40
C VAL A 242 -13.31 9.68 -19.90
N GLU A 243 -12.93 8.48 -20.36
CA GLU A 243 -12.99 8.11 -21.79
C GLU A 243 -14.42 8.11 -22.36
N LYS A 244 -15.44 7.95 -21.51
CA LYS A 244 -16.86 8.05 -21.88
C LYS A 244 -17.33 9.50 -22.08
N THR A 245 -16.47 10.47 -21.79
CA THR A 245 -16.73 11.91 -21.92
C THR A 245 -15.87 12.51 -23.03
N ASP A 246 -16.20 13.73 -23.46
CA ASP A 246 -15.38 14.48 -24.44
C ASP A 246 -14.17 15.18 -23.78
N ARG A 247 -13.88 14.91 -22.50
CA ARG A 247 -12.82 15.57 -21.74
C ARG A 247 -11.44 15.00 -22.06
N THR A 248 -10.46 15.88 -22.15
CA THR A 248 -9.05 15.51 -22.29
C THR A 248 -8.42 15.29 -20.92
N PRO A 249 -7.97 14.06 -20.58
CA PRO A 249 -7.31 13.80 -19.31
C PRO A 249 -5.87 14.32 -19.30
N LEU A 250 -5.56 15.20 -18.35
CA LEU A 250 -4.22 15.64 -18.01
C LEU A 250 -3.75 14.91 -16.75
N ILE A 251 -2.79 14.03 -16.89
CA ILE A 251 -2.24 13.23 -15.78
C ILE A 251 -0.99 13.92 -15.24
N LEU A 252 -1.05 14.39 -14.00
CA LEU A 252 -0.13 15.37 -13.45
C LEU A 252 0.75 14.79 -12.34
N GLY A 253 2.06 14.79 -12.54
CA GLY A 253 3.03 14.48 -11.51
C GLY A 253 3.91 13.27 -11.79
N ARG A 254 5.15 13.31 -11.28
CA ARG A 254 6.18 12.30 -11.54
C ARG A 254 5.83 10.90 -11.02
N SER A 255 5.24 10.81 -9.83
CA SER A 255 4.88 9.52 -9.24
C SER A 255 3.77 8.82 -10.00
N LEU A 256 2.73 9.54 -10.44
CA LEU A 256 1.67 9.00 -11.28
C LEU A 256 2.24 8.47 -12.59
N LEU A 257 3.03 9.29 -13.31
CA LEU A 257 3.61 8.86 -14.58
C LEU A 257 4.44 7.60 -14.43
N ARG A 258 5.33 7.57 -13.43
CA ARG A 258 6.21 6.43 -13.17
C ARG A 258 5.43 5.13 -12.93
N ASN A 259 4.36 5.21 -12.15
CA ASN A 259 3.55 4.03 -11.83
C ASN A 259 2.66 3.60 -13.00
N ILE A 260 2.12 4.56 -13.77
CA ILE A 260 1.37 4.29 -15.00
C ILE A 260 2.25 3.61 -16.05
N GLU A 261 3.46 4.14 -16.32
CA GLU A 261 4.42 3.53 -17.24
C GLU A 261 4.79 2.09 -16.83
N LEU A 262 4.95 1.85 -15.53
CA LEU A 262 5.18 0.51 -15.02
C LEU A 262 3.96 -0.39 -15.25
N ALA A 263 2.76 0.08 -14.90
CA ALA A 263 1.53 -0.67 -15.07
C ALA A 263 1.25 -1.02 -16.54
N GLN A 264 1.51 -0.09 -17.47
CA GLN A 264 1.39 -0.35 -18.91
C GLN A 264 2.35 -1.45 -19.38
N ARG A 265 3.59 -1.49 -18.90
CA ARG A 265 4.53 -2.57 -19.24
C ARG A 265 4.07 -3.95 -18.77
N PHE A 266 3.23 -4.00 -17.75
CA PHE A 266 2.62 -5.23 -17.22
C PHE A 266 1.21 -5.50 -17.79
N GLY A 267 0.73 -4.67 -18.73
CA GLY A 267 -0.62 -4.82 -19.31
C GLY A 267 -1.75 -4.58 -18.31
N LEU A 268 -1.50 -3.80 -17.25
CA LEU A 268 -2.45 -3.55 -16.17
C LEU A 268 -3.23 -2.24 -16.30
N LEU A 269 -2.82 -1.39 -17.25
CA LEU A 269 -3.42 -0.09 -17.46
C LEU A 269 -3.33 0.33 -18.93
N GLU A 270 -4.43 0.84 -19.44
CA GLU A 270 -4.53 1.47 -20.76
C GLU A 270 -4.87 2.95 -20.59
N LEU A 271 -4.32 3.79 -21.46
CA LEU A 271 -4.57 5.23 -21.43
C LEU A 271 -5.56 5.61 -22.54
N PRO A 272 -6.52 6.53 -22.27
CA PRO A 272 -7.30 7.18 -23.31
C PRO A 272 -6.38 7.79 -24.38
N PHE A 273 -6.79 7.71 -25.66
CA PHE A 273 -5.99 8.16 -26.80
C PHE A 273 -5.53 9.63 -26.69
N ASN A 274 -6.36 10.49 -26.11
CA ASN A 274 -6.09 11.93 -25.95
C ASN A 274 -5.41 12.29 -24.64
N ALA A 275 -5.03 11.31 -23.79
CA ALA A 275 -4.41 11.55 -22.49
C ALA A 275 -3.03 12.20 -22.63
N LYS A 276 -2.77 13.23 -21.81
CA LYS A 276 -1.47 13.91 -21.73
C LYS A 276 -0.78 13.61 -20.40
N LEU A 277 0.43 13.05 -20.46
CA LEU A 277 1.27 12.74 -19.29
C LEU A 277 2.24 13.89 -19.01
N LEU A 278 2.11 14.56 -17.85
CA LEU A 278 2.82 15.79 -17.52
C LEU A 278 3.61 15.63 -16.20
N SER A 279 4.92 15.37 -16.30
CA SER A 279 5.78 15.08 -15.14
C SER A 279 6.45 16.30 -14.52
N THR A 280 6.72 17.33 -15.32
CA THR A 280 7.49 18.51 -14.89
C THR A 280 6.59 19.70 -14.59
N SER A 281 7.00 20.53 -13.62
CA SER A 281 6.27 21.77 -13.31
C SER A 281 6.09 22.69 -14.54
N LYS A 282 7.08 22.72 -15.43
CA LYS A 282 7.01 23.52 -16.68
C LYS A 282 5.94 22.97 -17.62
N ALA A 283 5.90 21.65 -17.85
CA ALA A 283 4.89 21.01 -18.70
C ALA A 283 3.48 21.22 -18.12
N ILE A 284 3.31 20.99 -16.81
CA ILE A 284 2.04 21.24 -16.11
C ILE A 284 1.60 22.69 -16.27
N THR A 285 2.49 23.67 -16.02
CA THR A 285 2.20 25.09 -16.16
C THR A 285 1.74 25.45 -17.58
N ASN A 286 2.43 24.95 -18.59
CA ASN A 286 2.08 25.24 -19.98
C ASN A 286 0.71 24.66 -20.33
N SER A 287 0.45 23.39 -20.00
CA SER A 287 -0.85 22.76 -20.30
C SER A 287 -2.01 23.42 -19.55
N LEU A 288 -1.80 23.83 -18.29
CA LEU A 288 -2.84 24.54 -17.54
C LEU A 288 -3.17 25.91 -18.13
N ARG A 289 -2.21 26.60 -18.77
CA ARG A 289 -2.44 27.87 -19.47
C ARG A 289 -3.24 27.71 -20.77
N GLU A 290 -3.19 26.54 -21.40
CA GLU A 290 -3.91 26.20 -22.61
C GLU A 290 -5.40 25.91 -22.37
N ILE A 291 -5.83 25.67 -21.12
CA ILE A 291 -7.22 25.42 -20.76
C ILE A 291 -8.05 26.68 -21.00
N LYS A 292 -8.87 26.67 -22.07
CA LYS A 292 -9.82 27.75 -22.41
C LYS A 292 -11.20 27.41 -21.86
N ASP A 293 -11.75 26.28 -22.28
CA ASP A 293 -12.98 25.73 -21.71
C ASP A 293 -12.62 24.68 -20.66
N ARG A 294 -13.11 24.87 -19.47
CA ARG A 294 -12.80 24.00 -18.33
C ARG A 294 -13.51 22.65 -18.43
N SER A 295 -14.63 22.63 -19.12
CA SER A 295 -15.42 21.42 -19.33
C SER A 295 -14.77 20.43 -20.30
N ASP A 296 -13.79 20.89 -21.10
CA ASP A 296 -13.04 20.04 -22.03
C ASP A 296 -11.91 19.24 -21.34
N TYR A 297 -11.67 19.47 -20.05
CA TYR A 297 -10.51 18.89 -19.36
C TYR A 297 -10.86 18.16 -18.09
N PHE A 298 -10.06 17.14 -17.82
CA PHE A 298 -10.04 16.37 -16.58
C PHE A 298 -8.61 16.30 -16.04
N LEU A 299 -8.39 16.62 -14.79
CA LEU A 299 -7.08 16.51 -14.16
C LEU A 299 -7.02 15.27 -13.26
N LEU A 300 -6.03 14.40 -13.46
CA LEU A 300 -5.68 13.36 -12.50
C LEU A 300 -4.39 13.75 -11.80
N ALA A 301 -4.45 13.95 -10.49
CA ALA A 301 -3.33 14.46 -9.69
C ALA A 301 -3.13 13.69 -8.39
N THR A 302 -1.92 13.72 -7.83
CA THR A 302 -1.65 13.30 -6.45
C THR A 302 -1.97 14.43 -5.47
N GLY A 303 -2.13 14.08 -4.18
CA GLY A 303 -2.32 15.08 -3.13
C GLY A 303 -3.59 14.92 -2.33
N HIS A 304 -4.18 13.72 -2.33
CA HIS A 304 -5.41 13.42 -1.59
C HIS A 304 -5.26 13.51 -0.06
N GLN A 305 -4.04 13.44 0.50
CA GLN A 305 -3.76 13.66 1.93
C GLN A 305 -3.53 15.16 2.27
N GLY A 306 -3.47 16.04 1.26
CA GLY A 306 -3.08 17.44 1.45
C GLY A 306 -1.57 17.64 1.63
N GLU A 307 -0.75 16.71 1.12
CA GLU A 307 0.70 16.79 1.18
C GLU A 307 1.19 18.09 0.53
N PRO A 308 2.03 18.89 1.20
CA PRO A 308 2.37 20.27 0.76
C PRO A 308 2.94 20.36 -0.66
N ASP A 309 3.78 19.39 -1.05
CA ASP A 309 4.49 19.39 -2.33
C ASP A 309 3.77 18.58 -3.43
N SER A 310 2.58 18.05 -3.12
CA SER A 310 1.73 17.36 -4.10
C SER A 310 1.18 18.30 -5.16
N VAL A 311 0.81 17.75 -6.32
CA VAL A 311 0.31 18.57 -7.43
C VAL A 311 -0.97 19.31 -7.06
N LEU A 312 -1.93 18.63 -6.40
CA LEU A 312 -3.19 19.25 -5.98
C LEU A 312 -2.95 20.37 -4.96
N SER A 313 -2.12 20.14 -3.94
CA SER A 313 -1.79 21.17 -2.94
C SER A 313 -1.10 22.38 -3.56
N ARG A 314 -0.17 22.16 -4.50
CA ARG A 314 0.51 23.24 -5.23
C ARG A 314 -0.45 24.02 -6.13
N LEU A 315 -1.42 23.34 -6.75
CA LEU A 315 -2.47 23.98 -7.54
C LEU A 315 -3.33 24.90 -6.66
N VAL A 316 -3.83 24.38 -5.56
CA VAL A 316 -4.66 25.10 -4.59
C VAL A 316 -3.92 26.26 -3.92
N ASN A 317 -2.61 26.13 -3.70
CA ASN A 317 -1.76 27.18 -3.12
C ASN A 317 -1.27 28.21 -4.13
N GLY A 318 -1.70 28.14 -5.39
CA GLY A 318 -1.34 29.13 -6.43
C GLY A 318 0.11 29.04 -6.91
N VAL A 319 0.78 27.91 -6.71
CA VAL A 319 2.15 27.67 -7.24
C VAL A 319 2.15 27.59 -8.78
N PHE A 320 1.03 27.12 -9.36
CA PHE A 320 0.80 27.18 -10.78
C PHE A 320 -0.01 28.43 -11.13
N PRO A 321 0.21 29.06 -12.30
CA PRO A 321 -0.56 30.23 -12.75
C PRO A 321 -1.94 29.80 -13.28
N PHE A 322 -2.70 29.12 -12.43
CA PHE A 322 -4.03 28.58 -12.70
C PHE A 322 -4.87 28.69 -11.44
N LYS A 323 -6.06 29.26 -11.54
CA LYS A 323 -6.97 29.44 -10.40
C LYS A 323 -8.17 28.51 -10.52
N LEU A 324 -8.55 27.91 -9.42
CA LEU A 324 -9.82 27.17 -9.30
C LEU A 324 -10.98 28.16 -9.21
N HIS A 325 -12.14 27.78 -9.74
CA HIS A 325 -13.32 28.61 -9.80
C HIS A 325 -14.54 27.87 -9.19
N LYS A 326 -15.55 28.65 -8.87
CA LYS A 326 -16.88 28.11 -8.55
C LYS A 326 -17.39 27.28 -9.73
N GLY A 327 -17.85 26.06 -9.44
CA GLY A 327 -18.32 25.10 -10.46
C GLY A 327 -17.27 24.07 -10.88
N ASP A 328 -15.98 24.25 -10.55
CA ASP A 328 -15.02 23.15 -10.63
C ASP A 328 -15.37 22.09 -9.62
N SER A 329 -14.96 20.87 -9.87
CA SER A 329 -15.23 19.71 -9.01
C SER A 329 -13.95 18.97 -8.63
N THR A 330 -13.83 18.54 -7.38
CA THR A 330 -12.71 17.70 -6.92
C THR A 330 -13.25 16.37 -6.39
N LEU A 331 -12.79 15.27 -6.98
CA LEU A 331 -13.12 13.91 -6.63
C LEU A 331 -12.00 13.31 -5.79
N PHE A 332 -12.28 13.03 -4.53
CA PHE A 332 -11.34 12.32 -3.67
C PHE A 332 -11.56 10.81 -3.77
N CYS A 333 -10.75 10.19 -4.63
CA CYS A 333 -10.82 8.75 -4.89
C CYS A 333 -9.85 7.95 -4.01
N ALA A 334 -9.54 8.47 -2.82
CA ALA A 334 -8.73 7.80 -1.81
C ALA A 334 -9.08 8.30 -0.41
N GLY A 335 -9.08 7.39 0.55
CA GLY A 335 -9.31 7.70 1.96
C GLY A 335 -8.14 8.44 2.61
N VAL A 336 -8.42 9.08 3.73
CA VAL A 336 -7.38 9.70 4.55
C VAL A 336 -6.72 8.63 5.41
N ILE A 337 -5.40 8.53 5.31
CA ILE A 337 -4.62 7.68 6.23
C ILE A 337 -4.87 8.19 7.66
N PRO A 338 -5.27 7.35 8.61
CA PRO A 338 -5.80 7.79 9.92
C PRO A 338 -4.70 8.26 10.90
N THR A 339 -3.84 9.16 10.44
CA THR A 339 -2.87 9.87 11.29
C THR A 339 -3.34 11.30 11.58
N PRO A 340 -3.00 11.89 12.74
CA PRO A 340 -3.34 13.28 13.04
C PRO A 340 -2.85 14.27 11.98
N LEU A 341 -1.64 14.07 11.46
CA LEU A 341 -1.05 14.92 10.44
C LEU A 341 -1.86 14.90 9.14
N ASN A 342 -2.17 13.72 8.61
CA ASN A 342 -2.91 13.59 7.36
C ASN A 342 -4.33 14.14 7.48
N ARG A 343 -5.00 13.94 8.62
CA ARG A 343 -6.30 14.55 8.88
C ARG A 343 -6.24 16.08 8.85
N ALA A 344 -5.22 16.67 9.47
CA ALA A 344 -5.03 18.12 9.51
C ALA A 344 -4.71 18.70 8.12
N THR A 345 -3.79 18.11 7.38
CA THR A 345 -3.41 18.57 6.03
C THR A 345 -4.56 18.43 5.03
N ARG A 346 -5.30 17.32 5.09
CA ARG A 346 -6.51 17.12 4.26
C ARG A 346 -7.59 18.15 4.59
N TYR A 347 -7.86 18.42 5.87
CA TYR A 347 -8.81 19.44 6.29
C TYR A 347 -8.45 20.84 5.76
N VAL A 348 -7.15 21.21 5.82
CA VAL A 348 -6.67 22.49 5.26
C VAL A 348 -6.87 22.54 3.75
N LEU A 349 -6.57 21.45 3.03
CA LEU A 349 -6.78 21.37 1.59
C LEU A 349 -8.25 21.55 1.21
N GLU A 350 -9.15 20.82 1.86
CA GLU A 350 -10.60 20.93 1.61
C GLU A 350 -11.15 22.33 1.93
N THR A 351 -10.69 22.93 3.03
CA THR A 351 -11.09 24.28 3.40
C THR A 351 -10.73 25.29 2.31
N LYS A 352 -9.53 25.16 1.73
CA LYS A 352 -9.11 26.01 0.61
C LYS A 352 -9.93 25.76 -0.66
N LEU A 353 -10.18 24.50 -1.02
CA LEU A 353 -11.05 24.16 -2.17
C LEU A 353 -12.45 24.77 -2.00
N LYS A 354 -13.04 24.63 -0.83
CA LYS A 354 -14.34 25.25 -0.49
C LYS A 354 -14.32 26.78 -0.60
N SER A 355 -13.21 27.42 -0.23
CA SER A 355 -13.07 28.88 -0.33
C SER A 355 -13.08 29.40 -1.78
N PHE A 356 -12.73 28.56 -2.75
CA PHE A 356 -12.85 28.86 -4.19
C PHE A 356 -14.23 28.50 -4.75
N GLY A 357 -15.13 27.92 -3.97
CA GLY A 357 -16.43 27.45 -4.41
C GLY A 357 -16.39 26.16 -5.23
N VAL A 358 -15.33 25.36 -5.05
CA VAL A 358 -15.16 24.05 -5.70
C VAL A 358 -16.09 23.04 -5.05
N ASN A 359 -16.80 22.25 -5.86
CA ASN A 359 -17.59 21.12 -5.40
C ASN A 359 -16.65 19.99 -4.95
N ILE A 360 -16.92 19.38 -3.82
CA ILE A 360 -16.12 18.27 -3.30
C ILE A 360 -16.97 17.02 -3.26
N PHE A 361 -16.52 15.99 -3.98
CA PHE A 361 -17.06 14.64 -3.92
C PHE A 361 -16.08 13.78 -3.13
N ASP A 362 -16.49 13.42 -1.94
CA ASP A 362 -15.76 12.58 -1.02
C ASP A 362 -16.33 11.16 -1.04
N ASP A 363 -15.71 10.21 -0.34
CA ASP A 363 -16.19 8.82 -0.23
C ASP A 363 -16.24 8.02 -1.56
N ILE A 364 -15.51 8.44 -2.59
CA ILE A 364 -15.28 7.63 -3.80
C ILE A 364 -14.10 6.68 -3.51
N HIS A 365 -14.25 5.88 -2.46
CA HIS A 365 -13.16 5.08 -1.95
C HIS A 365 -13.65 3.80 -1.27
N VAL A 366 -12.85 2.74 -1.42
CA VAL A 366 -12.85 1.55 -0.57
C VAL A 366 -11.40 1.27 -0.15
N SER A 367 -11.23 0.72 1.04
CA SER A 367 -9.89 0.45 1.56
C SER A 367 -9.21 -0.71 0.83
N GLY A 368 -7.87 -0.68 0.76
CA GLY A 368 -7.06 -1.83 0.34
C GLY A 368 -6.90 -2.90 1.42
N HIS A 369 -7.29 -2.61 2.68
CA HIS A 369 -7.07 -3.47 3.84
C HIS A 369 -8.33 -4.23 4.25
N ALA A 370 -8.11 -5.40 4.85
CA ALA A 370 -9.13 -6.29 5.37
C ALA A 370 -9.89 -5.67 6.56
N ALA A 371 -11.23 -5.72 6.52
CA ALA A 371 -12.08 -5.46 7.67
C ALA A 371 -12.25 -6.73 8.52
N ARG A 372 -12.96 -6.63 9.65
CA ARG A 372 -13.07 -7.69 10.66
C ARG A 372 -13.46 -9.05 10.10
N GLU A 373 -14.46 -9.11 9.22
CA GLU A 373 -14.93 -10.39 8.68
C GLU A 373 -14.04 -10.95 7.56
N ASP A 374 -13.22 -10.13 6.91
CA ASP A 374 -12.17 -10.61 6.02
C ASP A 374 -11.04 -11.29 6.82
N HIS A 375 -10.65 -10.71 7.95
CA HIS A 375 -9.70 -11.33 8.88
C HIS A 375 -10.24 -12.65 9.44
N ARG A 376 -11.52 -12.70 9.85
CA ARG A 376 -12.17 -13.94 10.27
C ARG A 376 -12.15 -15.01 9.18
N HIS A 377 -12.39 -14.58 7.94
CA HIS A 377 -12.36 -15.48 6.80
C HIS A 377 -10.96 -16.08 6.58
N LEU A 378 -9.91 -15.25 6.66
CA LEU A 378 -8.53 -15.72 6.55
C LEU A 378 -8.17 -16.72 7.65
N LEU A 379 -8.54 -16.44 8.91
CA LEU A 379 -8.34 -17.36 10.02
C LEU A 379 -8.99 -18.73 9.78
N LYS A 380 -10.22 -18.75 9.27
CA LYS A 380 -10.95 -19.98 8.94
C LYS A 380 -10.35 -20.76 7.77
N LEU A 381 -9.73 -20.04 6.81
CA LEU A 381 -9.04 -20.69 5.70
C LEU A 381 -7.72 -21.33 6.15
N LEU A 382 -6.90 -20.62 6.94
CA LEU A 382 -5.53 -21.04 7.27
C LEU A 382 -5.44 -21.90 8.55
N LYS A 383 -6.29 -21.69 9.54
CA LYS A 383 -6.31 -22.42 10.83
C LYS A 383 -4.93 -22.51 11.49
N PRO A 384 -4.23 -21.39 11.72
CA PRO A 384 -2.87 -21.40 12.23
C PRO A 384 -2.79 -21.89 13.70
N ASP A 385 -1.63 -22.44 14.12
CA ASP A 385 -1.38 -22.77 15.53
C ASP A 385 -1.18 -21.51 16.37
N HIS A 386 -0.45 -20.52 15.82
CA HIS A 386 -0.11 -19.27 16.49
C HIS A 386 -0.50 -18.06 15.63
N ILE A 387 -0.94 -16.98 16.27
CA ILE A 387 -1.38 -15.73 15.62
C ILE A 387 -0.60 -14.55 16.20
N ILE A 388 -0.04 -13.72 15.33
CA ILE A 388 0.77 -12.57 15.68
C ILE A 388 0.27 -11.35 14.90
N PRO A 389 -0.64 -10.54 15.47
CA PRO A 389 -1.11 -9.32 14.81
C PRO A 389 -0.01 -8.27 14.71
N CYS A 390 0.13 -7.66 13.53
CA CYS A 390 1.10 -6.63 13.22
C CYS A 390 0.45 -5.47 12.42
N HIS A 391 1.26 -4.57 11.87
CA HIS A 391 0.85 -3.47 11.02
C HIS A 391 -0.28 -2.62 11.61
N GLY A 392 -0.13 -2.23 12.87
CA GLY A 392 -1.15 -1.45 13.58
C GLY A 392 -0.75 -1.02 14.98
N GLY A 393 -1.48 -0.06 15.51
CA GLY A 393 -1.42 0.35 16.92
C GLY A 393 -1.91 -0.75 17.86
N ILE A 394 -1.74 -0.50 19.15
CA ILE A 394 -2.19 -1.49 20.16
C ILE A 394 -3.71 -1.72 20.11
N ASP A 395 -4.49 -0.69 19.83
CA ASP A 395 -5.93 -0.73 19.67
C ASP A 395 -6.37 -1.66 18.53
N MET A 396 -5.76 -1.52 17.36
CA MET A 396 -6.01 -2.37 16.18
C MET A 396 -5.63 -3.82 16.46
N ARG A 397 -4.40 -4.05 16.96
CA ARG A 397 -3.90 -5.40 17.24
C ARG A 397 -4.68 -6.10 18.35
N SER A 398 -5.12 -5.34 19.36
CA SER A 398 -5.99 -5.89 20.41
C SER A 398 -7.37 -6.26 19.88
N SER A 399 -7.94 -5.47 18.95
CA SER A 399 -9.18 -5.82 18.28
C SER A 399 -9.06 -7.11 17.47
N TYR A 400 -7.92 -7.29 16.77
CA TYR A 400 -7.63 -8.56 16.10
C TYR A 400 -7.52 -9.73 17.09
N ALA A 401 -6.86 -9.51 18.23
CA ALA A 401 -6.74 -10.53 19.26
C ALA A 401 -8.11 -10.95 19.83
N VAL A 402 -9.03 -9.98 20.02
CA VAL A 402 -10.43 -10.27 20.41
C VAL A 402 -11.12 -11.10 19.33
N LEU A 403 -10.98 -10.74 18.05
CA LEU A 403 -11.52 -11.54 16.94
C LEU A 403 -11.00 -12.99 16.96
N ALA A 404 -9.70 -13.16 17.15
CA ALA A 404 -9.08 -14.48 17.19
C ALA A 404 -9.59 -15.29 18.42
N ALA A 405 -9.80 -14.63 19.56
CA ALA A 405 -10.38 -15.27 20.74
C ALA A 405 -11.83 -15.73 20.51
N GLU A 406 -12.64 -14.97 19.76
CA GLU A 406 -13.99 -15.39 19.32
C GLU A 406 -13.95 -16.67 18.46
N GLU A 407 -12.86 -16.87 17.70
CA GLU A 407 -12.62 -18.08 16.89
C GLU A 407 -11.96 -19.24 17.70
N GLY A 408 -11.83 -19.07 19.02
CA GLY A 408 -11.36 -20.12 19.94
C GLY A 408 -9.86 -20.16 20.21
N TYR A 409 -9.10 -19.13 19.79
CA TYR A 409 -7.67 -19.03 20.10
C TYR A 409 -7.44 -18.44 21.50
N GLU A 410 -6.54 -19.03 22.28
CA GLU A 410 -6.24 -18.59 23.65
C GLU A 410 -5.17 -17.48 23.67
N MET A 411 -5.46 -16.38 24.39
CA MET A 411 -4.49 -15.32 24.63
C MET A 411 -3.23 -15.84 25.34
N ASN A 412 -2.06 -15.32 24.92
CA ASN A 412 -0.73 -15.67 25.45
C ASN A 412 -0.30 -17.13 25.28
N LYS A 413 -1.15 -17.97 24.67
CA LYS A 413 -0.79 -19.33 24.27
C LYS A 413 -0.74 -19.45 22.75
N LYS A 414 -1.77 -18.96 22.07
CA LYS A 414 -1.92 -18.99 20.62
C LYS A 414 -1.95 -17.61 19.98
N ILE A 415 -2.37 -16.58 20.73
CA ILE A 415 -2.39 -15.19 20.29
C ILE A 415 -1.27 -14.41 20.99
N HIS A 416 -0.40 -13.75 20.23
CA HIS A 416 0.79 -13.09 20.76
C HIS A 416 0.83 -11.61 20.32
N LEU A 417 0.62 -10.69 21.27
CA LEU A 417 0.73 -9.24 21.05
C LEU A 417 2.18 -8.78 21.27
N LEU A 418 3.02 -8.99 20.28
CA LEU A 418 4.44 -8.58 20.34
C LEU A 418 4.59 -7.06 20.24
N MET A 419 5.67 -6.53 20.77
CA MET A 419 6.11 -5.15 20.58
C MET A 419 7.35 -5.12 19.70
N ASN A 420 7.64 -3.98 19.06
CA ASN A 420 8.88 -3.81 18.30
C ASN A 420 10.08 -4.21 19.16
N GLY A 421 10.94 -5.08 18.65
CA GLY A 421 12.11 -5.63 19.32
C GLY A 421 11.87 -6.90 20.13
N ASN A 422 10.63 -7.33 20.33
CA ASN A 422 10.32 -8.59 20.99
C ASN A 422 10.44 -9.78 20.02
N SER A 423 10.66 -10.96 20.61
CA SER A 423 10.63 -12.21 19.87
C SER A 423 9.83 -13.26 20.65
N ILE A 424 9.34 -14.26 19.93
CA ILE A 424 8.67 -15.43 20.51
C ILE A 424 9.17 -16.69 19.83
N ASP A 425 9.30 -17.76 20.60
CA ASP A 425 9.49 -19.12 20.08
C ASP A 425 8.11 -19.81 19.96
N VAL A 426 7.82 -20.34 18.76
CA VAL A 426 6.55 -20.99 18.41
C VAL A 426 6.76 -22.41 17.90
#